data_4f3147bb3a2d23e2fa7a98b0e386e734
#
_entry.id   4f3147bb3a2d23e2fa7a98b0e386e734
#
_cell.length_a   1.000
_cell.length_b   1.000
_cell.length_c   1.000
_cell.angle_alpha   90.00
_cell.angle_beta   90.00
_cell.angle_gamma   90.00
#
_symmetry.space_group_name_H-M   'P 1'
#
loop_
_entity.id
_entity.type
_entity.pdbx_description
1 polymer ?
#
loop_
_entity_poly.entity_id
_entity_poly.type
_entity_poly.pdbx_seq_one_letter_code
_entity_poly.pdbx_strand_id
1 'polypeptide(L)'
;MGLPISALHIIAPLIEGKKVLCLGYPDIIATPEHIEEIFGVTPVKFTERGKDHGYEFPLPETYSLFEKVGAELTCIDVVSIFGKEKIVDLNYPHDLGKFDLVIDPGTCEHCFNIAQALMNAAHAVKAEGRIFHINPMNCMNHGFYNICPTLMHDFYEQNGWNVEVIKAVPMRPMEFSATKRFFDSTEYNLYTLAQRLGEIAMTYPTQHKYYKRIVLDQQRKVANG
;
A
#
# COMPACT_ATOMS: atom_id res chain seq x y z
N MET A 1 -6.72 1.01 -10.03
CA MET A 1 -5.61 0.83 -9.06
C MET A 1 -4.34 0.59 -9.85
N GLY A 2 -3.20 1.16 -9.42
CA GLY A 2 -1.98 1.01 -10.20
C GLY A 2 -0.70 1.13 -9.38
N LEU A 3 0.35 0.49 -9.88
CA LEU A 3 1.71 0.58 -9.37
C LEU A 3 2.55 1.45 -10.30
N PRO A 4 2.72 2.74 -10.01
CA PRO A 4 3.58 3.62 -10.80
C PRO A 4 5.07 3.29 -10.56
N ILE A 5 5.95 3.80 -11.42
CA ILE A 5 7.40 3.59 -11.39
C ILE A 5 7.98 3.80 -9.97
N SER A 6 7.55 4.87 -9.29
CA SER A 6 8.03 5.17 -7.94
C SER A 6 7.66 4.10 -6.90
N ALA A 7 6.55 3.40 -7.09
CA ALA A 7 6.16 2.26 -6.26
C ALA A 7 6.93 1.00 -6.64
N LEU A 8 7.15 0.78 -7.94
CA LEU A 8 7.92 -0.36 -8.44
C LEU A 8 9.33 -0.37 -7.88
N HIS A 9 10.01 0.77 -7.80
CA HIS A 9 11.33 0.88 -7.15
C HIS A 9 11.33 0.46 -5.67
N ILE A 10 10.21 0.66 -4.96
CA ILE A 10 10.11 0.25 -3.54
C ILE A 10 9.91 -1.26 -3.43
N ILE A 11 9.04 -1.84 -4.28
CA ILE A 11 8.68 -3.25 -4.16
C ILE A 11 9.64 -4.19 -4.86
N ALA A 12 10.36 -3.76 -5.89
CA ALA A 12 11.26 -4.62 -6.67
C ALA A 12 12.23 -5.45 -5.82
N PRO A 13 12.95 -4.85 -4.84
CA PRO A 13 13.85 -5.62 -3.97
C PRO A 13 13.13 -6.56 -2.99
N LEU A 14 11.79 -6.52 -2.91
CA LEU A 14 10.99 -7.23 -1.93
C LEU A 14 10.21 -8.41 -2.51
N ILE A 15 10.16 -8.59 -3.84
CA ILE A 15 9.24 -9.56 -4.46
C ILE A 15 9.90 -10.83 -4.98
N GLU A 16 11.19 -10.83 -5.32
CA GLU A 16 11.87 -12.00 -5.89
C GLU A 16 11.79 -13.22 -4.96
N GLY A 17 11.25 -14.33 -5.49
CA GLY A 17 11.07 -15.58 -4.74
C GLY A 17 10.04 -15.52 -3.60
N LYS A 18 9.18 -14.51 -3.57
CA LYS A 18 8.24 -14.26 -2.48
C LYS A 18 6.81 -14.61 -2.83
N LYS A 19 6.02 -14.96 -1.82
CA LYS A 19 4.56 -15.01 -1.90
C LYS A 19 3.99 -13.62 -1.65
N VAL A 20 3.31 -13.08 -2.66
CA VAL A 20 2.78 -11.72 -2.64
C VAL A 20 1.26 -11.76 -2.71
N LEU A 21 0.61 -11.00 -1.83
CA LEU A 21 -0.83 -10.72 -1.89
C LEU A 21 -1.02 -9.29 -2.37
N CYS A 22 -1.85 -9.10 -3.39
CA CYS A 22 -2.36 -7.77 -3.76
C CYS A 22 -3.85 -7.64 -3.41
N LEU A 23 -4.19 -6.53 -2.78
CA LEU A 23 -5.56 -6.11 -2.53
C LEU A 23 -6.07 -5.38 -3.78
N GLY A 24 -6.78 -6.10 -4.64
CA GLY A 24 -7.10 -5.71 -6.00
C GLY A 24 -6.02 -6.08 -7.01
N TYR A 25 -6.39 -6.16 -8.30
CA TYR A 25 -5.42 -6.34 -9.39
C TYR A 25 -4.64 -5.05 -9.63
N PRO A 26 -3.32 -5.02 -9.45
CA PRO A 26 -2.53 -3.81 -9.62
C PRO A 26 -2.10 -3.67 -11.09
N ASP A 27 -2.54 -2.63 -11.80
CA ASP A 27 -2.01 -2.31 -13.12
C ASP A 27 -0.58 -1.77 -13.01
N ILE A 28 0.35 -2.30 -13.78
CA ILE A 28 1.76 -1.87 -13.81
C ILE A 28 1.90 -0.63 -14.68
N ILE A 29 1.97 0.55 -14.09
CA ILE A 29 2.03 1.83 -14.81
C ILE A 29 3.49 2.14 -15.14
N ALA A 30 4.05 1.39 -16.08
CA ALA A 30 5.42 1.52 -16.54
C ALA A 30 5.56 1.02 -17.97
N THR A 31 6.55 1.54 -18.71
CA THR A 31 6.92 1.01 -20.03
C THR A 31 7.81 -0.23 -19.90
N PRO A 32 7.99 -1.02 -20.97
CA PRO A 32 8.91 -2.16 -20.97
C PRO A 32 10.34 -1.80 -20.55
N GLU A 33 10.82 -0.62 -20.96
CA GLU A 33 12.17 -0.13 -20.64
C GLU A 33 12.31 0.12 -19.12
N HIS A 34 11.28 0.71 -18.49
CA HIS A 34 11.27 0.88 -17.04
C HIS A 34 11.25 -0.45 -16.29
N ILE A 35 10.53 -1.46 -16.81
CA ILE A 35 10.52 -2.79 -16.22
C ILE A 35 11.88 -3.46 -16.32
N GLU A 36 12.54 -3.35 -17.47
CA GLU A 36 13.89 -3.89 -17.66
C GLU A 36 14.90 -3.20 -16.73
N GLU A 37 14.82 -1.86 -16.58
CA GLU A 37 15.67 -1.11 -15.67
C GLU A 37 15.46 -1.52 -14.19
N ILE A 38 14.19 -1.68 -13.75
CA ILE A 38 13.86 -1.90 -12.36
C ILE A 38 14.03 -3.37 -11.94
N PHE A 39 13.62 -4.31 -12.81
CA PHE A 39 13.54 -5.73 -12.48
C PHE A 39 14.55 -6.59 -13.24
N GLY A 40 15.27 -6.04 -14.22
CA GLY A 40 16.20 -6.79 -15.06
C GLY A 40 15.51 -7.81 -15.98
N VAL A 41 14.21 -7.66 -16.25
CA VAL A 41 13.43 -8.57 -17.11
C VAL A 41 12.62 -7.80 -18.13
N THR A 42 12.44 -8.38 -19.31
CA THR A 42 11.60 -7.80 -20.37
C THR A 42 10.18 -8.41 -20.28
N PRO A 43 9.12 -7.61 -20.15
CA PRO A 43 7.75 -8.11 -20.17
C PRO A 43 7.42 -8.85 -21.47
N VAL A 44 6.67 -9.94 -21.38
CA VAL A 44 6.26 -10.75 -22.55
C VAL A 44 4.76 -10.70 -22.83
N LYS A 45 3.97 -10.29 -21.86
CA LYS A 45 2.52 -10.13 -21.97
C LYS A 45 2.11 -8.72 -21.61
N PHE A 46 1.09 -8.22 -22.30
CA PHE A 46 0.57 -6.86 -22.14
C PHE A 46 -0.96 -6.87 -22.04
N THR A 47 -1.51 -5.81 -21.48
CA THR A 47 -2.95 -5.54 -21.37
C THR A 47 -3.26 -4.17 -21.93
N GLU A 48 -4.46 -4.00 -22.50
CA GLU A 48 -4.95 -2.72 -23.04
C GLU A 48 -5.44 -1.75 -21.95
N ARG A 49 -5.27 -2.09 -20.67
CA ARG A 49 -5.74 -1.28 -19.54
C ARG A 49 -4.99 0.05 -19.35
N GLY A 50 -3.97 0.32 -20.16
CA GLY A 50 -3.32 1.63 -20.20
C GLY A 50 -4.31 2.78 -20.39
N LYS A 51 -5.32 2.58 -21.23
CA LYS A 51 -6.37 3.57 -21.53
C LYS A 51 -7.21 3.93 -20.29
N ASP A 52 -7.44 2.98 -19.37
CA ASP A 52 -8.16 3.22 -18.12
C ASP A 52 -7.42 4.20 -17.19
N HIS A 53 -6.10 4.33 -17.39
CA HIS A 53 -5.20 5.23 -16.67
C HIS A 53 -4.79 6.46 -17.49
N GLY A 54 -5.35 6.64 -18.68
CA GLY A 54 -5.03 7.77 -19.57
C GLY A 54 -3.73 7.63 -20.35
N TYR A 55 -3.21 6.40 -20.51
CA TYR A 55 -2.04 6.09 -21.35
C TYR A 55 -2.46 5.48 -22.67
N GLU A 56 -1.75 5.84 -23.76
CA GLU A 56 -1.97 5.29 -25.11
C GLU A 56 -1.18 4.02 -25.39
N PHE A 57 -0.40 3.54 -24.45
CA PHE A 57 0.40 2.32 -24.59
C PHE A 57 -0.15 1.18 -23.73
N PRO A 58 0.04 -0.09 -24.17
CA PRO A 58 -0.35 -1.24 -23.38
C PRO A 58 0.54 -1.40 -22.15
N LEU A 59 -0.05 -1.84 -21.04
CA LEU A 59 0.67 -2.06 -19.78
C LEU A 59 1.18 -3.50 -19.68
N PRO A 60 2.33 -3.75 -19.04
CA PRO A 60 2.76 -5.11 -18.69
C PRO A 60 1.68 -5.85 -17.91
N GLU A 61 1.41 -7.12 -18.27
CA GLU A 61 0.45 -7.95 -17.55
C GLU A 61 1.06 -8.40 -16.23
N THR A 62 0.37 -8.09 -15.14
CA THR A 62 0.93 -8.15 -13.80
C THR A 62 1.27 -9.57 -13.35
N TYR A 63 0.38 -10.57 -13.59
CA TYR A 63 0.68 -11.95 -13.21
C TYR A 63 1.92 -12.49 -13.94
N SER A 64 2.05 -12.18 -15.24
CA SER A 64 3.21 -12.65 -16.02
C SER A 64 4.50 -11.96 -15.62
N LEU A 65 4.43 -10.68 -15.21
CA LEU A 65 5.60 -9.98 -14.71
C LEU A 65 6.06 -10.57 -13.37
N PHE A 66 5.14 -10.76 -12.41
CA PHE A 66 5.49 -11.34 -11.11
C PHE A 66 6.03 -12.76 -11.24
N GLU A 67 5.42 -13.59 -12.10
CA GLU A 67 5.94 -14.93 -12.41
C GLU A 67 7.37 -14.85 -12.98
N LYS A 68 7.62 -13.90 -13.88
CA LYS A 68 8.93 -13.74 -14.52
C LYS A 68 10.02 -13.29 -13.56
N VAL A 69 9.71 -12.51 -12.54
CA VAL A 69 10.63 -12.15 -11.44
C VAL A 69 10.67 -13.19 -10.32
N GLY A 70 10.03 -14.35 -10.51
CA GLY A 70 10.04 -15.47 -9.58
C GLY A 70 9.11 -15.32 -8.38
N ALA A 71 8.15 -14.40 -8.41
CA ALA A 71 7.18 -14.17 -7.34
C ALA A 71 5.87 -14.95 -7.57
N GLU A 72 5.30 -15.48 -6.48
CA GLU A 72 3.96 -16.09 -6.47
C GLU A 72 2.92 -15.03 -6.11
N LEU A 73 2.19 -14.52 -7.12
CA LEU A 73 1.19 -13.46 -6.92
C LEU A 73 -0.21 -14.05 -6.70
N THR A 74 -0.86 -13.62 -5.63
CA THR A 74 -2.29 -13.78 -5.39
C THR A 74 -2.95 -12.41 -5.39
N CYS A 75 -4.02 -12.23 -6.16
CA CYS A 75 -4.87 -11.03 -6.08
C CYS A 75 -6.22 -11.40 -5.46
N ILE A 76 -6.76 -10.50 -4.65
CA ILE A 76 -8.13 -10.56 -4.13
C ILE A 76 -8.88 -9.32 -4.56
N ASP A 77 -10.16 -9.42 -4.85
CA ASP A 77 -11.00 -8.26 -5.20
C ASP A 77 -12.48 -8.60 -4.90
N VAL A 78 -13.36 -7.61 -4.91
CA VAL A 78 -14.83 -7.83 -4.87
C VAL A 78 -15.38 -8.27 -6.23
N VAL A 79 -14.59 -8.12 -7.31
CA VAL A 79 -14.89 -8.58 -8.67
C VAL A 79 -13.68 -9.29 -9.25
N SER A 80 -13.91 -10.22 -10.20
CA SER A 80 -12.82 -10.84 -10.95
C SER A 80 -12.74 -10.26 -12.36
N ILE A 81 -11.64 -9.60 -12.69
CA ILE A 81 -11.40 -8.97 -13.99
C ILE A 81 -10.69 -9.95 -14.93
N PHE A 82 -9.71 -10.70 -14.42
CA PHE A 82 -8.90 -11.64 -15.21
C PHE A 82 -9.25 -13.11 -14.96
N GLY A 83 -10.27 -13.40 -14.14
CA GLY A 83 -10.70 -14.74 -13.78
C GLY A 83 -9.73 -15.48 -12.85
N LYS A 84 -8.76 -14.79 -12.26
CA LYS A 84 -7.75 -15.33 -11.35
C LYS A 84 -7.85 -14.78 -9.93
N GLU A 85 -8.55 -13.65 -9.75
CA GLU A 85 -8.73 -13.01 -8.45
C GLU A 85 -9.65 -13.85 -7.57
N LYS A 86 -9.29 -13.99 -6.29
CA LYS A 86 -10.19 -14.54 -5.28
C LYS A 86 -11.19 -13.46 -4.87
N ILE A 87 -12.47 -13.79 -4.88
CA ILE A 87 -13.53 -12.84 -4.50
C ILE A 87 -13.56 -12.71 -2.98
N VAL A 88 -13.26 -11.51 -2.48
CA VAL A 88 -13.21 -11.18 -1.05
C VAL A 88 -13.73 -9.77 -0.83
N ASP A 89 -14.66 -9.60 0.11
CA ASP A 89 -15.09 -8.28 0.60
C ASP A 89 -14.34 -7.95 1.90
N LEU A 90 -13.37 -7.05 1.80
CA LEU A 90 -12.52 -6.63 2.92
C LEU A 90 -13.26 -5.87 4.04
N ASN A 91 -14.54 -5.50 3.84
CA ASN A 91 -15.36 -4.92 4.91
C ASN A 91 -15.62 -5.90 6.06
N TYR A 92 -15.43 -7.21 5.83
CA TYR A 92 -15.65 -8.27 6.81
C TYR A 92 -14.34 -8.98 7.18
N PRO A 93 -14.29 -9.66 8.35
CA PRO A 93 -13.12 -10.44 8.73
C PRO A 93 -12.86 -11.61 7.77
N HIS A 94 -11.61 -11.77 7.33
CA HIS A 94 -11.17 -12.86 6.47
C HIS A 94 -9.82 -13.42 6.91
N ASP A 95 -9.67 -14.73 6.83
CA ASP A 95 -8.36 -15.37 6.80
C ASP A 95 -7.89 -15.46 5.34
N LEU A 96 -6.98 -14.55 4.99
CA LEU A 96 -6.41 -14.44 3.65
C LEU A 96 -5.21 -15.39 3.44
N GLY A 97 -4.75 -16.08 4.50
CA GLY A 97 -3.49 -16.81 4.51
C GLY A 97 -2.30 -15.92 4.90
N LYS A 98 -1.07 -16.41 4.61
CA LYS A 98 0.18 -15.73 5.02
C LYS A 98 1.12 -15.50 3.84
N PHE A 99 1.57 -14.26 3.70
CA PHE A 99 2.37 -13.76 2.59
C PHE A 99 3.64 -13.07 3.10
N ASP A 100 4.68 -13.08 2.26
CA ASP A 100 5.94 -12.40 2.55
C ASP A 100 5.79 -10.88 2.32
N LEU A 101 4.96 -10.50 1.35
CA LEU A 101 4.61 -9.12 1.06
C LEU A 101 3.09 -9.01 0.79
N VAL A 102 2.46 -8.01 1.39
CA VAL A 102 1.10 -7.57 1.04
C VAL A 102 1.20 -6.20 0.38
N ILE A 103 0.50 -6.02 -0.74
CA ILE A 103 0.44 -4.75 -1.48
C ILE A 103 -1.00 -4.27 -1.51
N ASP A 104 -1.23 -3.08 -1.02
CA ASP A 104 -2.49 -2.33 -1.13
C ASP A 104 -2.29 -1.17 -2.11
N PRO A 105 -2.60 -1.36 -3.40
CA PRO A 105 -2.38 -0.36 -4.44
C PRO A 105 -3.53 0.66 -4.55
N GLY A 106 -4.17 0.98 -3.44
CA GLY A 106 -5.33 1.87 -3.39
C GLY A 106 -6.66 1.11 -3.33
N THR A 107 -6.82 0.22 -2.35
CA THR A 107 -8.03 -0.59 -2.14
C THR A 107 -8.70 -0.26 -0.80
N CYS A 108 -7.92 -0.15 0.28
CA CYS A 108 -8.47 0.03 1.62
C CYS A 108 -9.35 1.27 1.76
N GLU A 109 -9.05 2.37 1.07
CA GLU A 109 -9.84 3.61 1.08
C GLU A 109 -11.22 3.46 0.45
N HIS A 110 -11.45 2.43 -0.36
CA HIS A 110 -12.75 2.10 -0.96
C HIS A 110 -13.59 1.17 -0.08
N CYS A 111 -13.03 0.64 1.01
CA CYS A 111 -13.76 -0.15 1.98
C CYS A 111 -14.43 0.77 3.01
N PHE A 112 -15.77 0.66 3.16
CA PHE A 112 -16.48 1.46 4.17
C PHE A 112 -15.98 1.16 5.59
N ASN A 113 -15.68 -0.12 5.89
CA ASN A 113 -15.03 -0.56 7.12
C ASN A 113 -13.51 -0.62 6.96
N ILE A 114 -12.88 0.53 6.77
CA ILE A 114 -11.42 0.64 6.55
C ILE A 114 -10.59 0.00 7.67
N ALA A 115 -11.06 0.06 8.91
CA ALA A 115 -10.37 -0.57 10.04
C ALA A 115 -10.28 -2.08 9.86
N GLN A 116 -11.35 -2.73 9.39
CA GLN A 116 -11.34 -4.16 9.10
C GLN A 116 -10.46 -4.48 7.89
N ALA A 117 -10.49 -3.65 6.84
CA ALA A 117 -9.63 -3.84 5.68
C ALA A 117 -8.14 -3.80 6.05
N LEU A 118 -7.71 -2.82 6.86
CA LEU A 118 -6.35 -2.72 7.39
C LEU A 118 -5.99 -3.92 8.29
N MET A 119 -6.92 -4.40 9.14
CA MET A 119 -6.71 -5.58 9.97
C MET A 119 -6.54 -6.85 9.14
N ASN A 120 -7.37 -7.07 8.11
CA ASN A 120 -7.24 -8.21 7.19
C ASN A 120 -5.89 -8.19 6.48
N ALA A 121 -5.49 -7.02 5.95
CA ALA A 121 -4.22 -6.83 5.27
C ALA A 121 -3.02 -7.13 6.18
N ALA A 122 -3.02 -6.57 7.39
CA ALA A 122 -1.94 -6.78 8.36
C ALA A 122 -1.88 -8.24 8.85
N HIS A 123 -3.03 -8.88 9.08
CA HIS A 123 -3.06 -10.31 9.46
C HIS A 123 -2.51 -11.21 8.36
N ALA A 124 -2.63 -10.83 7.09
CA ALA A 124 -2.10 -11.62 5.97
C ALA A 124 -0.57 -11.60 5.86
N VAL A 125 0.12 -10.68 6.56
CA VAL A 125 1.58 -10.61 6.52
C VAL A 125 2.18 -11.63 7.49
N LYS A 126 3.18 -12.41 7.05
CA LYS A 126 4.01 -13.29 7.90
C LYS A 126 4.82 -12.47 8.92
N ALA A 127 5.32 -13.14 9.97
CA ALA A 127 6.43 -12.60 10.76
C ALA A 127 7.60 -12.25 9.82
N GLU A 128 8.26 -11.12 10.07
CA GLU A 128 9.35 -10.53 9.24
C GLU A 128 8.92 -10.15 7.80
N GLY A 129 7.66 -10.38 7.42
CA GLY A 129 7.09 -9.91 6.16
C GLY A 129 6.83 -8.40 6.15
N ARG A 130 6.41 -7.89 5.01
CA ARG A 130 6.16 -6.46 4.81
C ARG A 130 4.77 -6.19 4.23
N ILE A 131 4.29 -5.00 4.46
CA ILE A 131 3.11 -4.45 3.79
C ILE A 131 3.47 -3.12 3.14
N PHE A 132 2.99 -2.91 1.92
CA PHE A 132 3.15 -1.67 1.19
C PHE A 132 1.79 -1.11 0.78
N HIS A 133 1.50 0.11 1.18
CA HIS A 133 0.29 0.83 0.83
C HIS A 133 0.57 2.00 -0.09
N ILE A 134 -0.36 2.24 -1.02
CA ILE A 134 -0.49 3.44 -1.83
C ILE A 134 -1.92 3.93 -1.66
N ASN A 135 -2.16 4.89 -0.80
CA ASN A 135 -3.52 5.38 -0.54
C ASN A 135 -3.61 6.89 -0.82
N PRO A 136 -4.79 7.43 -1.16
CA PRO A 136 -4.97 8.85 -1.38
C PRO A 136 -4.77 9.61 -0.07
N MET A 137 -3.99 10.69 -0.10
CA MET A 137 -3.78 11.57 1.05
C MET A 137 -4.72 12.78 1.03
N ASN A 138 -5.03 13.30 -0.15
CA ASN A 138 -5.90 14.47 -0.36
C ASN A 138 -6.66 14.46 -1.70
N CYS A 139 -6.95 13.27 -2.23
CA CYS A 139 -7.63 13.11 -3.51
C CYS A 139 -9.15 13.21 -3.30
N MET A 140 -9.75 14.28 -3.79
CA MET A 140 -11.20 14.50 -3.64
C MET A 140 -12.00 13.54 -4.52
N ASN A 141 -13.08 12.98 -3.97
CA ASN A 141 -13.98 12.03 -4.67
C ASN A 141 -13.29 10.75 -5.19
N HIS A 142 -12.14 10.37 -4.62
CA HIS A 142 -11.44 9.16 -5.04
C HIS A 142 -12.01 7.91 -4.38
N GLY A 143 -12.23 7.93 -3.07
CA GLY A 143 -12.78 6.83 -2.28
C GLY A 143 -13.57 7.36 -1.08
N PHE A 144 -13.89 6.50 -0.12
CA PHE A 144 -14.51 6.93 1.13
C PHE A 144 -13.55 7.74 2.01
N TYR A 145 -12.24 7.45 1.91
CA TYR A 145 -11.25 7.99 2.81
C TYR A 145 -10.04 8.59 2.10
N ASN A 146 -9.58 9.73 2.59
CA ASN A 146 -8.21 10.18 2.43
C ASN A 146 -7.42 9.78 3.67
N ILE A 147 -6.24 9.22 3.50
CA ILE A 147 -5.48 8.58 4.57
C ILE A 147 -4.48 9.56 5.17
N CYS A 148 -4.65 9.84 6.46
CA CYS A 148 -3.70 10.63 7.21
C CYS A 148 -2.44 9.80 7.53
N PRO A 149 -1.22 10.35 7.39
CA PRO A 149 0.02 9.66 7.78
C PRO A 149 0.02 9.16 9.23
N THR A 150 -0.67 9.88 10.13
CA THR A 150 -0.81 9.49 11.54
C THR A 150 -1.54 8.15 11.69
N LEU A 151 -2.57 7.87 10.87
CA LEU A 151 -3.28 6.60 10.91
C LEU A 151 -2.31 5.44 10.64
N MET A 152 -1.56 5.52 9.55
CA MET A 152 -0.63 4.46 9.16
C MET A 152 0.50 4.29 10.17
N HIS A 153 1.10 5.39 10.61
CA HIS A 153 2.16 5.35 11.62
C HIS A 153 1.67 4.68 12.90
N ASP A 154 0.57 5.19 13.48
CA ASP A 154 0.12 4.74 14.80
C ASP A 154 -0.45 3.32 14.76
N PHE A 155 -1.11 2.94 13.64
CA PHE A 155 -1.61 1.60 13.45
C PHE A 155 -0.47 0.56 13.44
N TYR A 156 0.59 0.79 12.69
CA TYR A 156 1.69 -0.14 12.58
C TYR A 156 2.62 -0.09 13.80
N GLU A 157 3.04 1.10 14.26
CA GLU A 157 3.94 1.23 15.41
C GLU A 157 3.36 0.62 16.68
N GLN A 158 2.09 0.88 17.00
CA GLN A 158 1.45 0.35 18.20
C GLN A 158 1.17 -1.17 18.13
N ASN A 159 1.19 -1.73 16.94
CA ASN A 159 1.09 -3.17 16.73
C ASN A 159 2.47 -3.85 16.57
N GLY A 160 3.55 -3.18 16.99
CA GLY A 160 4.88 -3.75 17.04
C GLY A 160 5.56 -3.92 15.68
N TRP A 161 5.18 -3.09 14.70
CA TRP A 161 5.80 -3.08 13.39
C TRP A 161 6.88 -1.99 13.30
N ASN A 162 7.85 -2.21 12.43
CA ASN A 162 8.81 -1.19 12.03
C ASN A 162 8.26 -0.43 10.81
N VAL A 163 7.99 0.84 10.95
CA VAL A 163 7.54 1.70 9.84
C VAL A 163 8.76 2.20 9.08
N GLU A 164 9.07 1.58 7.95
CA GLU A 164 10.27 1.84 7.16
C GLU A 164 10.12 3.08 6.27
N VAL A 165 8.93 3.31 5.72
CA VAL A 165 8.63 4.46 4.85
C VAL A 165 7.26 5.03 5.18
N ILE A 166 7.18 6.33 5.36
CA ILE A 166 5.95 7.14 5.25
C ILE A 166 6.32 8.40 4.47
N LYS A 167 5.78 8.55 3.27
CA LYS A 167 6.02 9.73 2.44
C LYS A 167 4.82 10.11 1.58
N ALA A 168 4.60 11.40 1.37
CA ALA A 168 3.69 11.90 0.37
C ALA A 168 4.38 11.89 -1.00
N VAL A 169 3.72 11.32 -2.00
CA VAL A 169 4.20 11.26 -3.38
C VAL A 169 3.17 11.92 -4.28
N PRO A 170 3.53 12.97 -5.04
CA PRO A 170 2.59 13.63 -5.93
C PRO A 170 2.12 12.66 -7.02
N MET A 171 0.84 12.69 -7.34
CA MET A 171 0.27 11.89 -8.42
C MET A 171 0.70 12.37 -9.81
N ARG A 172 1.12 13.64 -9.89
CA ARG A 172 1.65 14.26 -11.12
C ARG A 172 2.97 14.97 -10.81
N PRO A 173 3.90 15.04 -11.79
CA PRO A 173 5.11 15.83 -11.62
C PRO A 173 4.79 17.29 -11.27
N MET A 174 5.52 17.84 -10.31
CA MET A 174 5.39 19.22 -9.87
C MET A 174 6.70 19.97 -9.99
N GLU A 175 6.62 21.20 -10.50
CA GLU A 175 7.71 22.15 -10.42
C GLU A 175 7.44 23.13 -9.27
N PHE A 176 8.44 23.27 -8.37
CA PHE A 176 8.35 24.20 -7.25
C PHE A 176 9.10 25.48 -7.56
N SER A 177 8.47 26.61 -7.26
CA SER A 177 9.17 27.90 -7.22
C SER A 177 9.65 28.17 -5.79
N ALA A 178 10.97 28.30 -5.61
CA ALA A 178 11.57 28.61 -4.32
C ALA A 178 11.21 30.02 -3.79
N THR A 179 10.67 30.89 -4.63
CA THR A 179 10.47 32.31 -4.32
C THR A 179 9.01 32.74 -4.19
N LYS A 180 8.05 31.87 -4.51
CA LYS A 180 6.61 32.20 -4.45
C LYS A 180 5.91 31.33 -3.42
N ARG A 181 5.11 31.98 -2.55
CA ARG A 181 4.11 31.30 -1.75
C ARG A 181 3.10 30.69 -2.72
N PHE A 182 2.86 29.40 -2.65
CA PHE A 182 1.86 28.73 -3.47
C PHE A 182 0.87 27.96 -2.60
N PHE A 183 -0.35 27.87 -3.08
CA PHE A 183 -1.35 26.93 -2.58
C PHE A 183 -1.28 25.72 -3.50
N ASP A 184 -0.86 24.59 -2.93
CA ASP A 184 -0.75 23.37 -3.68
C ASP A 184 -2.11 22.67 -3.74
N SER A 185 -2.66 22.55 -4.96
CA SER A 185 -3.86 21.75 -5.26
C SER A 185 -3.49 20.36 -5.80
N THR A 186 -2.22 19.99 -5.76
CA THR A 186 -1.75 18.70 -6.25
C THR A 186 -2.27 17.57 -5.36
N GLU A 187 -2.74 16.54 -6.01
CA GLU A 187 -3.13 15.31 -5.34
C GLU A 187 -1.90 14.47 -5.00
N TYR A 188 -1.88 13.95 -3.78
CA TYR A 188 -0.80 13.12 -3.26
C TYR A 188 -1.30 11.74 -2.88
N ASN A 189 -0.50 10.74 -3.20
CA ASN A 189 -0.58 9.43 -2.57
C ASN A 189 0.33 9.36 -1.36
N LEU A 190 -0.14 8.72 -0.31
CA LEU A 190 0.64 8.33 0.85
C LEU A 190 1.23 6.95 0.57
N TYR A 191 2.56 6.86 0.55
CA TYR A 191 3.28 5.60 0.49
C TYR A 191 3.69 5.19 1.89
N THR A 192 3.26 4.01 2.31
CA THR A 192 3.63 3.42 3.61
C THR A 192 4.22 2.04 3.40
N LEU A 193 5.45 1.82 3.85
CA LEU A 193 6.09 0.50 3.95
C LEU A 193 6.33 0.19 5.42
N ALA A 194 5.83 -0.94 5.89
CA ALA A 194 6.03 -1.40 7.25
C ALA A 194 6.41 -2.89 7.30
N GLN A 195 7.33 -3.23 8.19
CA GLN A 195 7.78 -4.60 8.46
C GLN A 195 7.16 -5.11 9.76
N ARG A 196 6.62 -6.30 9.73
CA ARG A 196 6.11 -7.01 10.90
C ARG A 196 7.26 -7.64 11.68
N LEU A 197 7.46 -7.24 12.94
CA LEU A 197 8.57 -7.72 13.77
C LEU A 197 8.24 -8.97 14.62
N GLY A 198 7.19 -9.70 14.30
CA GLY A 198 6.84 -10.92 15.04
C GLY A 198 5.33 -11.20 15.06
N GLU A 199 4.95 -12.20 15.85
CA GLU A 199 3.55 -12.58 16.06
C GLU A 199 2.98 -11.82 17.26
N ILE A 200 2.39 -10.64 16.99
CA ILE A 200 1.74 -9.80 17.99
C ILE A 200 0.25 -9.75 17.67
N ALA A 201 -0.58 -9.85 18.69
CA ALA A 201 -2.03 -9.65 18.54
C ALA A 201 -2.30 -8.21 18.11
N MET A 202 -2.96 -8.05 16.97
CA MET A 202 -3.29 -6.73 16.43
C MET A 202 -4.39 -6.06 17.27
N THR A 203 -4.21 -4.78 17.53
CA THR A 203 -5.16 -3.95 18.27
C THR A 203 -5.48 -2.68 17.50
N TYR A 204 -6.62 -2.03 17.85
CA TYR A 204 -6.91 -0.71 17.32
C TYR A 204 -5.98 0.33 17.96
N PRO A 205 -5.39 1.22 17.16
CA PRO A 205 -4.45 2.20 17.68
C PRO A 205 -5.14 3.31 18.47
N THR A 206 -4.40 3.86 19.43
CA THR A 206 -4.74 5.15 20.05
C THR A 206 -3.87 6.22 19.42
N GLN A 207 -4.43 7.37 19.05
CA GLN A 207 -3.68 8.45 18.41
C GLN A 207 -2.49 8.91 19.28
N HIS A 208 -1.29 8.46 18.92
CA HIS A 208 -0.09 8.56 19.75
C HIS A 208 0.46 9.97 19.87
N LYS A 209 0.41 10.74 18.77
CA LYS A 209 0.98 12.09 18.72
C LYS A 209 0.31 13.05 19.69
N TYR A 210 -0.98 12.87 19.96
CA TYR A 210 -1.75 13.73 20.85
C TYR A 210 -1.82 13.21 22.28
N TYR A 211 -1.96 11.90 22.46
CA TYR A 211 -2.24 11.28 23.77
C TYR A 211 -1.00 10.73 24.50
N LYS A 212 0.11 10.46 23.82
CA LYS A 212 1.33 9.96 24.45
C LYS A 212 1.80 10.85 25.61
N ARG A 213 1.74 12.17 25.41
CA ARG A 213 2.12 13.14 26.44
C ARG A 213 1.17 13.12 27.63
N ILE A 214 -0.14 13.04 27.37
CA ILE A 214 -1.18 13.01 28.43
C ILE A 214 -1.12 11.70 29.21
N VAL A 215 -0.96 10.56 28.52
CA VAL A 215 -0.88 9.25 29.17
C VAL A 215 0.41 9.13 30.00
N LEU A 216 1.54 9.60 29.49
CA LEU A 216 2.81 9.62 30.25
C LEU A 216 2.72 10.55 31.47
N ASP A 217 2.09 11.71 31.36
CA ASP A 217 1.90 12.63 32.47
C ASP A 217 0.95 12.05 33.54
N GLN A 218 -0.09 11.31 33.12
CA GLN A 218 -0.99 10.59 34.05
C GLN A 218 -0.27 9.43 34.75
N GLN A 219 0.52 8.62 34.01
CA GLN A 219 1.31 7.54 34.60
C GLN A 219 2.35 8.06 35.60
N ARG A 220 3.01 9.19 35.31
CA ARG A 220 3.94 9.84 36.22
C ARG A 220 3.24 10.37 37.50
N LYS A 221 2.02 10.89 37.38
CA LYS A 221 1.24 11.34 38.54
C LYS A 221 0.82 10.18 39.42
N VAL A 222 0.46 9.03 38.86
CA VAL A 222 0.11 7.81 39.61
C VAL A 222 1.34 7.18 40.27
N ALA A 223 2.51 7.26 39.68
CA ALA A 223 3.75 6.72 40.22
C ALA A 223 4.37 7.58 41.32
N ASN A 224 4.00 8.85 41.39
CA ASN A 224 4.55 9.83 42.37
C ASN A 224 3.51 10.27 43.44
N GLY A 225 2.32 9.70 43.50
CA GLY A 225 1.30 9.89 44.51
C GLY A 225 1.12 8.64 45.34
#